data_2627ae46439ccdc88287cf86b6bec807
#
_entry.id   2627ae46439ccdc88287cf86b6bec807
#
_cell.length_a   1.000
_cell.length_b   1.000
_cell.length_c   1.000
_cell.angle_alpha   90.00
_cell.angle_beta   90.00
_cell.angle_gamma   90.00
#
_symmetry.space_group_name_H-M   'P 1'
#
loop_
_entity.id
_entity.type
_entity.pdbx_description
1 polymer ?
#
loop_
_entity_poly.entity_id
_entity_poly.type
_entity_poly.pdbx_seq_one_letter_code
_entity_poly.pdbx_strand_id
1 'polypeptide(L)'
;MIKECRNVPSRLQRSGIRYHAGVIDTVTYRGRKCELSVNLGGNAGPGSRPKGTKGTGYFFIQEENNMTVWEELKARGLIAQVTDEDEIKEMVNNGKATFYIGFDPTADSLHVGHFMALCLMKRLQMAGNRPIALLGGGTGMIGDPSGRTDMRQMLTKETIQHNIDCFKKQMERFIDFSDGKALMVNNAEWLMNLNYVELLREVGAHFSVNRILTAECYKQRMERGLSFLEFNYMIMQSYDFYMLYQKYGCNMQFGGDDQWSNMLGGTELIRRKLGKDAYAMTITLLLNSEGKKMGKTQSGAVWLDPNKTSPFDFYQYWRNVDDADVIKCMKLLTFLPLEEIQEMEKWEGSQLNKAKEILAFQLTELVHGTEEAKKAETGAKALFAGGADTEHMPTTELAAEDFDEEGNIDLISLLVKSALVTTRSEGRRAIEQGGVSVDGEKVMDIKHVLSKDALTGDGVVLKRGKKKFNKVFTK
;
A
#
# COMPACT_ATOMS: atom_id res chain seq x y z
N MET A 1 15.54 1.18 -21.90
CA MET A 1 15.68 0.91 -23.37
C MET A 1 17.11 0.47 -23.61
N ILE A 2 17.30 -0.78 -23.98
CA ILE A 2 18.64 -1.33 -24.28
C ILE A 2 18.99 -0.90 -25.69
N LYS A 3 19.92 0.01 -25.85
CA LYS A 3 20.45 0.40 -27.18
C LYS A 3 21.71 -0.39 -27.46
N GLU A 4 21.68 -1.20 -28.51
CA GLU A 4 22.88 -1.81 -29.09
C GLU A 4 23.80 -0.73 -29.67
N CYS A 5 24.92 -0.47 -29.02
CA CYS A 5 25.92 0.45 -29.55
C CYS A 5 26.81 -0.30 -30.56
N ARG A 6 26.53 -0.17 -31.85
CA ARG A 6 27.33 -0.77 -32.94
C ARG A 6 28.68 -0.11 -33.21
N ASN A 7 28.97 1.07 -32.61
CA ASN A 7 30.27 1.75 -32.83
C ASN A 7 30.78 2.35 -31.50
N VAL A 8 31.67 1.64 -30.83
CA VAL A 8 32.50 2.22 -29.76
C VAL A 8 33.58 3.09 -30.41
N PRO A 9 33.70 4.36 -30.08
CA PRO A 9 34.74 5.23 -30.66
C PRO A 9 36.15 4.68 -30.40
N SER A 10 37.01 4.66 -31.42
CA SER A 10 38.39 4.15 -31.42
C SER A 10 39.30 4.72 -30.29
N ARG A 11 38.90 5.80 -29.65
CA ARG A 11 39.60 6.41 -28.50
C ARG A 11 39.41 5.61 -27.17
N LEU A 12 38.34 4.86 -26.99
CA LEU A 12 38.17 4.00 -25.81
C LEU A 12 38.98 2.69 -25.88
N GLN A 13 39.35 2.27 -27.08
CA GLN A 13 40.21 1.09 -27.28
C GLN A 13 41.68 1.35 -26.89
N ARG A 14 42.11 2.61 -26.68
CA ARG A 14 43.50 2.98 -26.33
C ARG A 14 43.72 3.35 -24.86
N SER A 15 42.67 3.43 -24.05
CA SER A 15 42.86 3.60 -22.60
C SER A 15 43.14 2.21 -21.99
N GLY A 16 44.35 1.95 -21.57
CA GLY A 16 44.82 0.65 -21.06
C GLY A 16 44.13 0.20 -19.76
N ILE A 17 42.86 -0.10 -19.80
CA ILE A 17 42.06 -0.61 -18.71
C ILE A 17 42.41 -2.10 -18.57
N ARG A 18 43.06 -2.50 -17.49
CA ARG A 18 43.31 -3.90 -17.15
C ARG A 18 42.07 -4.46 -16.46
N TYR A 19 41.48 -5.47 -17.07
CA TYR A 19 40.34 -6.19 -16.47
C TYR A 19 40.82 -7.32 -15.57
N HIS A 20 40.33 -7.37 -14.36
CA HIS A 20 40.30 -8.57 -13.54
C HIS A 20 38.90 -9.16 -13.58
N ALA A 21 38.77 -10.43 -13.84
CA ALA A 21 37.48 -11.13 -13.87
C ALA A 21 36.72 -10.92 -12.55
N GLY A 22 35.54 -10.32 -12.64
CA GLY A 22 34.61 -10.18 -11.51
C GLY A 22 34.51 -8.77 -10.89
N VAL A 23 35.11 -7.72 -11.45
CA VAL A 23 35.00 -6.34 -10.95
C VAL A 23 34.08 -5.52 -11.85
N ILE A 24 33.08 -4.88 -11.25
CA ILE A 24 32.25 -3.83 -11.88
C ILE A 24 33.04 -2.54 -11.77
N ASP A 25 33.51 -2.00 -12.88
CA ASP A 25 34.17 -0.70 -12.90
C ASP A 25 33.20 0.39 -13.39
N THR A 26 33.11 1.47 -12.65
CA THR A 26 32.30 2.63 -13.00
C THR A 26 33.11 3.56 -13.93
N VAL A 27 32.63 3.76 -15.15
CA VAL A 27 33.27 4.63 -16.13
C VAL A 27 32.43 5.87 -16.35
N THR A 28 33.07 7.05 -16.27
CA THR A 28 32.40 8.32 -16.58
C THR A 28 32.49 8.62 -18.08
N TYR A 29 31.35 8.64 -18.77
CA TYR A 29 31.25 9.01 -20.17
C TYR A 29 30.38 10.26 -20.34
N ARG A 30 30.93 11.32 -20.94
CA ARG A 30 30.28 12.65 -21.12
C ARG A 30 29.72 13.24 -19.81
N GLY A 31 30.45 13.06 -18.69
CA GLY A 31 30.05 13.58 -17.39
C GLY A 31 29.00 12.74 -16.65
N ARG A 32 28.61 11.56 -17.16
CA ARG A 32 27.69 10.62 -16.54
C ARG A 32 28.42 9.37 -16.05
N LYS A 33 28.08 8.89 -14.86
CA LYS A 33 28.54 7.59 -14.35
C LYS A 33 27.78 6.47 -15.08
N CYS A 34 28.49 5.50 -15.64
CA CYS A 34 27.93 4.33 -16.29
C CYS A 34 28.51 3.07 -15.66
N GLU A 35 27.69 2.10 -15.29
CA GLU A 35 28.15 0.79 -14.89
C GLU A 35 28.41 -0.08 -16.12
N LEU A 36 29.58 -0.70 -16.16
CA LEU A 36 29.97 -1.64 -17.21
C LEU A 36 29.86 -3.07 -16.68
N SER A 37 28.87 -3.83 -17.15
CA SER A 37 28.85 -5.27 -16.92
C SER A 37 29.43 -6.01 -18.13
N VAL A 38 30.44 -6.85 -17.89
CA VAL A 38 31.05 -7.70 -18.92
C VAL A 38 30.48 -9.11 -18.78
N ASN A 39 29.66 -9.55 -19.71
CA ASN A 39 29.17 -10.92 -19.73
C ASN A 39 30.13 -11.77 -20.59
N LEU A 40 31.04 -12.50 -19.97
CA LEU A 40 31.91 -13.48 -20.63
C LEU A 40 31.11 -14.80 -20.79
N GLY A 41 30.37 -14.92 -21.90
CA GLY A 41 29.72 -16.18 -22.26
C GLY A 41 30.73 -17.30 -22.47
N GLY A 42 30.80 -18.25 -21.54
CA GLY A 42 31.59 -19.48 -21.67
C GLY A 42 31.74 -20.18 -20.34
N ASN A 43 31.15 -21.37 -20.22
CA ASN A 43 31.41 -22.32 -19.13
C ASN A 43 32.91 -22.73 -19.15
N ALA A 44 33.72 -22.14 -18.29
CA ALA A 44 35.09 -22.61 -18.04
C ALA A 44 35.15 -23.22 -16.64
N GLY A 45 35.37 -24.53 -16.57
CA GLY A 45 35.70 -25.26 -15.36
C GLY A 45 37.03 -24.80 -14.75
N PRO A 46 37.30 -25.06 -13.48
CA PRO A 46 38.50 -24.58 -12.79
C PRO A 46 39.77 -25.28 -13.32
N GLY A 47 40.59 -24.57 -14.06
CA GLY A 47 41.91 -25.07 -14.41
C GLY A 47 42.53 -24.73 -15.76
N SER A 48 41.92 -23.97 -16.65
CA SER A 48 42.52 -23.64 -17.96
C SER A 48 42.66 -22.14 -18.20
N ARG A 49 43.90 -21.66 -18.42
CA ARG A 49 44.19 -20.33 -18.92
C ARG A 49 43.72 -20.25 -20.38
N PRO A 50 42.84 -19.33 -20.81
CA PRO A 50 42.45 -19.19 -22.20
C PRO A 50 43.57 -18.51 -22.99
N LYS A 51 44.10 -19.20 -24.00
CA LYS A 51 44.88 -18.60 -25.09
C LYS A 51 43.91 -17.84 -26.00
N GLY A 52 44.22 -16.55 -26.21
CA GLY A 52 43.63 -15.57 -27.08
C GLY A 52 42.56 -16.01 -28.08
N THR A 53 41.31 -15.97 -27.68
CA THR A 53 40.19 -15.94 -28.60
C THR A 53 39.67 -14.47 -28.69
N LYS A 54 39.63 -13.93 -29.90
CA LYS A 54 38.94 -12.66 -30.18
C LYS A 54 37.44 -12.88 -30.00
N GLY A 55 36.98 -12.73 -28.75
CA GLY A 55 35.56 -12.72 -28.46
C GLY A 55 35.01 -11.33 -28.75
N THR A 56 34.00 -11.22 -29.60
CA THR A 56 33.13 -10.04 -29.70
C THR A 56 32.30 -9.96 -28.42
N GLY A 57 32.81 -9.22 -27.43
CA GLY A 57 32.04 -8.91 -26.25
C GLY A 57 30.96 -7.87 -26.57
N TYR A 58 29.71 -8.18 -26.26
CA TYR A 58 28.64 -7.20 -26.32
C TYR A 58 28.69 -6.37 -25.05
N PHE A 59 28.81 -5.04 -25.20
CA PHE A 59 28.77 -4.11 -24.10
C PHE A 59 27.34 -3.61 -23.96
N PHE A 60 26.75 -3.81 -22.81
CA PHE A 60 25.48 -3.19 -22.45
C PHE A 60 25.80 -1.97 -21.60
N ILE A 61 25.45 -0.79 -22.09
CA ILE A 61 25.43 0.41 -21.28
C ILE A 61 24.01 0.51 -20.72
N GLN A 62 23.86 0.27 -19.43
CA GLN A 62 22.63 0.62 -18.73
C GLN A 62 22.68 2.13 -18.53
N GLU A 63 21.88 2.89 -19.28
CA GLU A 63 21.64 4.29 -18.93
C GLU A 63 20.90 4.26 -17.60
N GLU A 64 21.57 4.70 -16.52
CA GLU A 64 20.88 5.04 -15.29
C GLU A 64 19.82 6.08 -15.64
N ASN A 65 18.58 5.76 -15.40
CA ASN A 65 17.48 6.69 -15.51
C ASN A 65 17.71 7.75 -14.43
N ASN A 66 18.26 8.89 -14.80
CA ASN A 66 18.65 9.98 -13.89
C ASN A 66 17.42 10.76 -13.37
N MET A 67 16.24 10.08 -13.28
CA MET A 67 15.04 10.68 -12.74
C MET A 67 15.21 10.84 -11.23
N THR A 68 15.11 12.08 -10.75
CA THR A 68 15.12 12.35 -9.31
C THR A 68 13.85 11.80 -8.65
N VAL A 69 13.88 11.59 -7.32
CA VAL A 69 12.69 11.11 -6.61
C VAL A 69 11.51 12.09 -6.76
N TRP A 70 11.76 13.38 -6.80
CA TRP A 70 10.73 14.39 -7.05
C TRP A 70 10.08 14.24 -8.42
N GLU A 71 10.88 14.07 -9.47
CA GLU A 71 10.38 13.84 -10.84
C GLU A 71 9.60 12.55 -10.93
N GLU A 72 10.05 11.49 -10.24
CA GLU A 72 9.32 10.24 -10.14
C GLU A 72 7.96 10.42 -9.45
N LEU A 73 7.91 11.10 -8.31
CA LEU A 73 6.65 11.38 -7.62
C LEU A 73 5.66 12.16 -8.52
N LYS A 74 6.17 13.14 -9.27
CA LYS A 74 5.39 13.93 -10.23
C LYS A 74 4.88 13.10 -11.40
N ALA A 75 5.74 12.29 -12.01
CA ALA A 75 5.40 11.43 -13.14
C ALA A 75 4.41 10.31 -12.76
N ARG A 76 4.46 9.85 -11.51
CA ARG A 76 3.48 8.90 -10.97
C ARG A 76 2.15 9.55 -10.59
N GLY A 77 2.06 10.88 -10.52
CA GLY A 77 0.85 11.61 -10.12
C GLY A 77 0.58 11.54 -8.62
N LEU A 78 1.63 11.39 -7.81
CA LEU A 78 1.51 11.28 -6.35
C LEU A 78 1.32 12.65 -5.67
N ILE A 79 1.82 13.73 -6.25
CA ILE A 79 1.81 15.07 -5.64
C ILE A 79 0.47 15.76 -5.91
N ALA A 80 -0.22 16.23 -4.85
CA ALA A 80 -1.45 17.01 -4.96
C ALA A 80 -1.20 18.50 -4.62
N GLN A 81 -0.79 18.82 -3.38
CA GLN A 81 -0.51 20.17 -2.93
C GLN A 81 0.83 20.22 -2.21
N VAL A 82 1.51 21.38 -2.29
CA VAL A 82 2.80 21.62 -1.63
C VAL A 82 2.84 23.04 -1.06
N THR A 83 3.50 23.22 0.06
CA THR A 83 3.70 24.57 0.65
C THR A 83 4.79 25.35 -0.06
N ASP A 84 5.85 24.68 -0.52
CA ASP A 84 6.98 25.24 -1.26
C ASP A 84 7.59 24.14 -2.14
N GLU A 85 7.43 24.27 -3.46
CA GLU A 85 7.87 23.22 -4.40
C GLU A 85 9.40 23.12 -4.46
N ASP A 86 10.10 24.26 -4.48
CA ASP A 86 11.54 24.29 -4.68
C ASP A 86 12.27 23.73 -3.45
N GLU A 87 11.88 24.15 -2.26
CA GLU A 87 12.47 23.68 -1.01
C GLU A 87 12.19 22.18 -0.77
N ILE A 88 10.95 21.73 -0.99
CA ILE A 88 10.58 20.32 -0.84
C ILE A 88 11.36 19.45 -1.83
N LYS A 89 11.44 19.89 -3.10
CA LYS A 89 12.20 19.21 -4.15
C LYS A 89 13.68 19.08 -3.78
N GLU A 90 14.30 20.18 -3.32
CA GLU A 90 15.71 20.18 -2.89
C GLU A 90 15.92 19.18 -1.74
N MET A 91 15.06 19.20 -0.74
CA MET A 91 15.20 18.32 0.43
C MET A 91 15.02 16.84 0.08
N VAL A 92 13.95 16.47 -0.65
CA VAL A 92 13.66 15.05 -0.93
C VAL A 92 14.67 14.45 -1.90
N ASN A 93 15.18 15.24 -2.87
CA ASN A 93 16.16 14.76 -3.84
C ASN A 93 17.55 14.53 -3.22
N ASN A 94 17.87 15.23 -2.13
CA ASN A 94 19.18 15.16 -1.47
C ASN A 94 19.16 14.35 -0.16
N GLY A 95 18.08 13.64 0.16
CA GLY A 95 17.97 12.84 1.37
C GLY A 95 17.97 13.68 2.66
N LYS A 96 17.59 14.95 2.59
CA LYS A 96 17.58 15.89 3.72
C LYS A 96 16.25 15.96 4.45
N ALA A 97 15.19 15.33 3.91
CA ALA A 97 13.89 15.35 4.54
C ALA A 97 13.84 14.33 5.69
N THR A 98 13.59 14.83 6.90
CA THR A 98 13.02 14.04 7.98
C THR A 98 11.54 14.36 8.02
N PHE A 99 10.70 13.41 7.66
CA PHE A 99 9.28 13.64 7.46
C PHE A 99 8.41 12.66 8.23
N TYR A 100 7.18 13.06 8.51
CA TYR A 100 6.23 12.15 9.15
C TYR A 100 4.93 12.00 8.38
N ILE A 101 4.30 10.84 8.57
CA ILE A 101 2.90 10.57 8.24
C ILE A 101 2.23 10.02 9.50
N GLY A 102 1.05 10.54 9.81
CA GLY A 102 0.25 10.11 10.96
C GLY A 102 -0.70 8.97 10.60
N PHE A 103 -0.86 8.03 11.53
CA PHE A 103 -1.73 6.87 11.43
C PHE A 103 -2.55 6.70 12.70
N ASP A 104 -3.82 7.07 12.66
CA ASP A 104 -4.75 6.85 13.79
C ASP A 104 -5.16 5.38 13.84
N PRO A 105 -4.93 4.69 14.96
CA PRO A 105 -5.16 3.25 15.10
C PRO A 105 -6.65 2.93 15.34
N THR A 106 -7.49 3.22 14.33
CA THR A 106 -8.96 3.06 14.40
C THR A 106 -9.44 1.64 14.16
N ALA A 107 -8.54 0.72 13.83
CA ALA A 107 -8.76 -0.72 13.67
C ALA A 107 -7.44 -1.47 13.97
N ASP A 108 -7.53 -2.78 14.16
CA ASP A 108 -6.41 -3.68 14.41
C ASP A 108 -5.64 -4.09 13.14
N SER A 109 -5.87 -3.42 12.02
CA SER A 109 -5.13 -3.59 10.77
C SER A 109 -5.11 -2.31 9.94
N LEU A 110 -4.01 -2.10 9.22
CA LEU A 110 -3.96 -1.19 8.09
C LEU A 110 -4.79 -1.74 6.93
N HIS A 111 -5.25 -0.86 6.05
CA HIS A 111 -6.03 -1.22 4.87
C HIS A 111 -5.51 -0.49 3.62
N VAL A 112 -6.03 -0.82 2.45
CA VAL A 112 -5.62 -0.22 1.16
C VAL A 112 -5.60 1.32 1.19
N GLY A 113 -6.44 1.98 1.99
CA GLY A 113 -6.39 3.44 2.15
C GLY A 113 -5.10 3.97 2.78
N HIS A 114 -4.41 3.17 3.61
CA HIS A 114 -3.10 3.52 4.18
C HIS A 114 -1.93 3.11 3.27
N PHE A 115 -2.18 2.20 2.33
CA PHE A 115 -1.15 1.57 1.53
C PHE A 115 -0.36 2.58 0.69
N MET A 116 -1.04 3.57 0.10
CA MET A 116 -0.37 4.61 -0.69
C MET A 116 0.59 5.45 0.16
N ALA A 117 0.22 5.76 1.41
CA ALA A 117 1.10 6.46 2.35
C ALA A 117 2.34 5.63 2.68
N LEU A 118 2.19 4.32 2.89
CA LEU A 118 3.31 3.40 3.11
C LEU A 118 4.23 3.30 1.88
N CYS A 119 3.67 3.24 0.68
CA CYS A 119 4.43 3.24 -0.56
C CYS A 119 5.22 4.55 -0.74
N LEU A 120 4.63 5.71 -0.39
CA LEU A 120 5.34 6.99 -0.38
C LEU A 120 6.51 6.98 0.62
N MET A 121 6.24 6.55 1.87
CA MET A 121 7.30 6.46 2.90
C MET A 121 8.45 5.60 2.44
N LYS A 122 8.17 4.40 1.90
CA LYS A 122 9.18 3.49 1.37
C LYS A 122 9.98 4.13 0.23
N ARG A 123 9.32 4.78 -0.71
CA ARG A 123 9.96 5.42 -1.87
C ARG A 123 10.91 6.55 -1.45
N LEU A 124 10.46 7.40 -0.54
CA LEU A 124 11.29 8.47 0.01
C LEU A 124 12.44 7.93 0.87
N GLN A 125 12.23 6.83 1.62
CA GLN A 125 13.30 6.17 2.36
C GLN A 125 14.36 5.59 1.41
N MET A 126 13.95 4.96 0.31
CA MET A 126 14.88 4.45 -0.72
C MET A 126 15.72 5.57 -1.35
N ALA A 127 15.18 6.79 -1.41
CA ALA A 127 15.90 7.99 -1.84
C ALA A 127 16.75 8.66 -0.73
N GLY A 128 16.94 7.99 0.41
CA GLY A 128 17.80 8.46 1.51
C GLY A 128 17.11 9.39 2.52
N ASN A 129 15.81 9.65 2.39
CA ASN A 129 15.07 10.45 3.35
C ASN A 129 14.67 9.62 4.58
N ARG A 130 14.43 10.28 5.71
CA ARG A 130 14.13 9.64 6.99
C ARG A 130 12.65 9.72 7.35
N PRO A 131 11.86 8.65 7.20
CA PRO A 131 10.46 8.64 7.57
C PRO A 131 10.25 8.48 9.08
N ILE A 132 9.20 9.11 9.59
CA ILE A 132 8.65 8.90 10.93
C ILE A 132 7.21 8.43 10.77
N ALA A 133 6.91 7.21 11.19
CA ALA A 133 5.55 6.72 11.35
C ALA A 133 5.00 7.22 12.70
N LEU A 134 4.12 8.21 12.67
CA LEU A 134 3.47 8.72 13.88
C LEU A 134 2.19 7.93 14.17
N LEU A 135 2.20 7.19 15.25
CA LEU A 135 1.04 6.44 15.72
C LEU A 135 0.16 7.30 16.61
N GLY A 136 -1.10 7.44 16.24
CA GLY A 136 -2.07 8.30 16.90
C GLY A 136 -2.64 7.73 18.19
N GLY A 137 -1.79 7.42 19.19
CA GLY A 137 -2.26 6.91 20.48
C GLY A 137 -3.07 7.95 21.28
N GLY A 138 -2.74 9.24 21.15
CA GLY A 138 -3.49 10.35 21.71
C GLY A 138 -4.60 10.84 20.80
N THR A 139 -4.29 11.11 19.52
CA THR A 139 -5.27 11.59 18.53
C THR A 139 -6.36 10.56 18.23
N GLY A 140 -6.04 9.27 18.27
CA GLY A 140 -6.99 8.18 18.09
C GLY A 140 -8.09 8.12 19.16
N MET A 141 -7.87 8.71 20.33
CA MET A 141 -8.90 8.86 21.37
C MET A 141 -9.94 9.94 21.03
N ILE A 142 -9.59 10.88 20.17
CA ILE A 142 -10.43 11.99 19.74
C ILE A 142 -11.10 11.66 18.40
N GLY A 143 -10.31 11.28 17.41
CA GLY A 143 -10.73 10.93 16.05
C GLY A 143 -10.78 12.12 15.10
N ASP A 144 -10.08 11.97 13.97
CA ASP A 144 -10.01 12.97 12.90
C ASP A 144 -11.37 13.17 12.22
N PRO A 145 -11.89 14.41 12.17
CA PRO A 145 -13.13 14.74 11.47
C PRO A 145 -12.95 14.86 9.95
N SER A 146 -11.72 14.95 9.43
CA SER A 146 -11.43 15.21 8.02
C SER A 146 -12.02 14.16 7.09
N GLY A 147 -12.71 14.61 6.04
CA GLY A 147 -13.31 13.74 5.03
C GLY A 147 -14.44 12.85 5.54
N ARG A 148 -15.11 13.21 6.64
CA ARG A 148 -16.23 12.46 7.24
C ARG A 148 -17.43 13.35 7.48
N THR A 149 -18.59 12.69 7.52
CA THR A 149 -19.87 13.35 7.85
C THR A 149 -20.31 13.10 9.29
N ASP A 150 -19.80 12.04 9.93
CA ASP A 150 -20.22 11.58 11.26
C ASP A 150 -19.02 11.50 12.21
N MET A 151 -19.28 11.70 13.51
CA MET A 151 -18.29 11.57 14.56
C MET A 151 -17.76 10.12 14.65
N ARG A 152 -16.48 9.95 14.93
CA ARG A 152 -15.89 8.63 15.15
C ARG A 152 -16.37 8.02 16.46
N GLN A 153 -16.47 6.70 16.48
CA GLN A 153 -16.68 5.97 17.73
C GLN A 153 -15.42 6.09 18.60
N MET A 154 -15.60 6.43 19.87
CA MET A 154 -14.51 6.49 20.82
C MET A 154 -14.01 5.10 21.18
N LEU A 155 -12.71 4.88 21.06
CA LEU A 155 -12.04 3.64 21.42
C LEU A 155 -11.46 3.71 22.83
N THR A 156 -11.32 2.56 23.50
CA THR A 156 -10.61 2.48 24.79
C THR A 156 -9.10 2.55 24.58
N LYS A 157 -8.36 2.90 25.65
CA LYS A 157 -6.89 2.94 25.61
C LYS A 157 -6.28 1.58 25.26
N GLU A 158 -6.87 0.51 25.78
CA GLU A 158 -6.44 -0.87 25.54
C GLU A 158 -6.63 -1.25 24.08
N THR A 159 -7.79 -0.90 23.50
CA THR A 159 -8.05 -1.14 22.07
C THR A 159 -7.09 -0.35 21.20
N ILE A 160 -6.84 0.92 21.50
CA ILE A 160 -5.88 1.76 20.78
C ILE A 160 -4.48 1.15 20.85
N GLN A 161 -4.03 0.71 22.05
CA GLN A 161 -2.71 0.09 22.19
C GLN A 161 -2.59 -1.20 21.41
N HIS A 162 -3.60 -2.06 21.46
CA HIS A 162 -3.65 -3.28 20.65
C HIS A 162 -3.53 -2.97 19.15
N ASN A 163 -4.29 -2.00 18.66
CA ASN A 163 -4.26 -1.58 17.26
C ASN A 163 -2.89 -1.02 16.85
N ILE A 164 -2.25 -0.25 17.74
CA ILE A 164 -0.89 0.26 17.55
C ILE A 164 0.09 -0.90 17.36
N ASP A 165 0.02 -1.92 18.19
CA ASP A 165 0.95 -3.07 18.12
C ASP A 165 0.73 -3.90 16.85
N CYS A 166 -0.51 -3.95 16.35
CA CYS A 166 -0.82 -4.54 15.04
C CYS A 166 -0.22 -3.70 13.90
N PHE A 167 -0.36 -2.36 13.94
CA PHE A 167 0.19 -1.46 12.93
C PHE A 167 1.71 -1.56 12.83
N LYS A 168 2.42 -1.60 13.97
CA LYS A 168 3.89 -1.75 14.02
C LYS A 168 4.35 -2.95 13.19
N LYS A 169 3.80 -4.13 13.46
CA LYS A 169 4.15 -5.37 12.77
C LYS A 169 3.91 -5.30 11.25
N GLN A 170 2.87 -4.58 10.83
CA GLN A 170 2.55 -4.43 9.41
C GLN A 170 3.48 -3.41 8.74
N MET A 171 3.80 -2.29 9.40
CA MET A 171 4.67 -1.24 8.87
C MET A 171 6.11 -1.71 8.67
N GLU A 172 6.63 -2.59 9.53
CA GLU A 172 7.97 -3.19 9.44
C GLU A 172 8.20 -3.98 8.14
N ARG A 173 7.15 -4.38 7.44
CA ARG A 173 7.24 -5.02 6.12
C ARG A 173 7.54 -4.02 5.00
N PHE A 174 7.22 -2.76 5.19
CA PHE A 174 7.39 -1.70 4.19
C PHE A 174 8.59 -0.82 4.45
N ILE A 175 8.83 -0.49 5.71
CA ILE A 175 9.77 0.53 6.16
C ILE A 175 10.89 -0.14 6.96
N ASP A 176 12.12 0.20 6.65
CA ASP A 176 13.30 -0.24 7.39
C ASP A 176 13.52 0.69 8.61
N PHE A 177 13.19 0.18 9.80
CA PHE A 177 13.37 0.89 11.06
C PHE A 177 14.74 0.60 11.72
N SER A 178 15.62 -0.20 11.10
CA SER A 178 16.93 -0.50 11.64
C SER A 178 17.84 0.74 11.66
N ASP A 179 18.76 0.77 12.59
CA ASP A 179 19.85 1.78 12.68
C ASP A 179 19.36 3.25 12.61
N GLY A 180 18.11 3.52 13.01
CA GLY A 180 17.52 4.86 12.96
C GLY A 180 17.22 5.39 11.55
N LYS A 181 17.19 4.54 10.53
CA LYS A 181 16.80 4.90 9.15
C LYS A 181 15.36 5.38 9.06
N ALA A 182 14.51 4.92 9.97
CA ALA A 182 13.17 5.41 10.20
C ALA A 182 12.86 5.42 11.70
N LEU A 183 11.82 6.14 12.10
CA LEU A 183 11.32 6.14 13.47
C LEU A 183 9.84 5.74 13.50
N MET A 184 9.46 5.11 14.60
CA MET A 184 8.08 4.83 14.95
C MET A 184 7.81 5.50 16.30
N VAL A 185 6.91 6.48 16.32
CA VAL A 185 6.66 7.35 17.46
C VAL A 185 5.17 7.34 17.79
N ASN A 186 4.84 7.35 19.07
CA ASN A 186 3.45 7.41 19.55
C ASN A 186 3.17 8.79 20.15
N ASN A 187 2.21 9.54 19.59
CA ASN A 187 1.88 10.87 20.08
C ASN A 187 1.23 10.91 21.48
N ALA A 188 0.81 9.75 22.00
CA ALA A 188 0.39 9.64 23.39
C ALA A 188 1.50 10.07 24.39
N GLU A 189 2.78 9.94 24.00
CA GLU A 189 3.91 10.33 24.84
C GLU A 189 3.85 11.79 25.31
N TRP A 190 3.34 12.67 24.46
CA TRP A 190 3.20 14.09 24.82
C TRP A 190 1.75 14.52 24.98
N LEU A 191 0.79 14.03 24.18
CA LEU A 191 -0.59 14.45 24.24
C LEU A 191 -1.28 14.04 25.54
N MET A 192 -0.97 12.87 26.09
CA MET A 192 -1.61 12.37 27.32
C MET A 192 -1.15 13.06 28.59
N ASN A 193 -0.01 13.75 28.54
CA ASN A 193 0.59 14.43 29.69
C ASN A 193 0.48 15.96 29.59
N LEU A 194 -0.27 16.48 28.62
CA LEU A 194 -0.46 17.92 28.45
C LEU A 194 -1.32 18.50 29.55
N ASN A 195 -0.83 19.58 30.16
CA ASN A 195 -1.68 20.43 30.98
C ASN A 195 -2.58 21.26 30.05
N TYR A 196 -3.89 21.18 30.27
CA TYR A 196 -4.87 21.85 29.42
C TYR A 196 -4.70 23.39 29.39
N VAL A 197 -4.45 24.01 30.51
CA VAL A 197 -4.27 25.47 30.61
C VAL A 197 -2.99 25.90 29.90
N GLU A 198 -1.92 25.15 30.08
CA GLU A 198 -0.64 25.40 29.40
C GLU A 198 -0.79 25.24 27.89
N LEU A 199 -1.49 24.20 27.43
CA LEU A 199 -1.77 23.99 25.98
C LEU A 199 -2.54 25.20 25.42
N LEU A 200 -3.58 25.67 26.08
CA LEU A 200 -4.34 26.84 25.63
C LEU A 200 -3.46 28.10 25.54
N ARG A 201 -2.62 28.31 26.54
CA ARG A 201 -1.74 29.49 26.63
C ARG A 201 -0.62 29.43 25.58
N GLU A 202 0.07 28.32 25.51
CA GLU A 202 1.31 28.18 24.72
C GLU A 202 1.06 27.79 23.23
N VAL A 203 -0.04 27.12 22.98
CA VAL A 203 -0.39 26.64 21.63
C VAL A 203 -1.66 27.31 21.14
N GLY A 204 -2.72 27.27 21.90
CA GLY A 204 -4.03 27.83 21.51
C GLY A 204 -3.99 29.31 21.14
N ALA A 205 -3.12 30.11 21.79
CA ALA A 205 -2.92 31.53 21.47
C ALA A 205 -2.43 31.78 20.02
N HIS A 206 -1.88 30.76 19.33
CA HIS A 206 -1.42 30.86 17.94
C HIS A 206 -2.50 30.51 16.93
N PHE A 207 -3.69 30.08 17.36
CA PHE A 207 -4.78 29.67 16.49
C PHE A 207 -5.96 30.65 16.55
N SER A 208 -6.46 31.04 15.40
CA SER A 208 -7.70 31.82 15.30
C SER A 208 -8.87 30.88 15.03
N VAL A 209 -9.88 30.90 15.91
CA VAL A 209 -11.12 30.12 15.74
C VAL A 209 -11.76 30.38 14.39
N ASN A 210 -11.90 31.66 14.00
CA ASN A 210 -12.51 32.02 12.72
C ASN A 210 -11.75 31.39 11.54
N ARG A 211 -10.40 31.39 11.57
CA ARG A 211 -9.58 30.79 10.52
C ARG A 211 -9.72 29.25 10.51
N ILE A 212 -9.74 28.61 11.66
CA ILE A 212 -9.94 27.16 11.76
C ILE A 212 -11.30 26.78 11.16
N LEU A 213 -12.37 27.49 11.50
CA LEU A 213 -13.71 27.19 11.02
C LEU A 213 -13.88 27.37 9.51
N THR A 214 -13.00 28.12 8.82
CA THR A 214 -13.00 28.22 7.36
C THR A 214 -12.30 27.05 6.66
N ALA A 215 -11.60 26.20 7.43
CA ALA A 215 -10.89 25.04 6.88
C ALA A 215 -11.88 24.04 6.27
N GLU A 216 -11.50 23.48 5.10
CA GLU A 216 -12.38 22.56 4.34
C GLU A 216 -12.78 21.33 5.16
N CYS A 217 -11.85 20.82 5.99
CA CYS A 217 -12.12 19.67 6.85
C CYS A 217 -13.27 19.88 7.85
N TYR A 218 -13.61 21.14 8.20
CA TYR A 218 -14.69 21.44 9.13
C TYR A 218 -16.01 21.85 8.46
N LYS A 219 -15.99 22.32 7.21
CA LYS A 219 -17.22 22.82 6.54
C LYS A 219 -18.36 21.80 6.56
N GLN A 220 -18.10 20.58 6.13
CA GLN A 220 -19.11 19.51 6.12
C GLN A 220 -19.59 19.12 7.52
N ARG A 221 -18.71 19.20 8.51
CA ARG A 221 -19.05 18.89 9.90
C ARG A 221 -19.88 19.99 10.55
N MET A 222 -19.63 21.25 10.21
CA MET A 222 -20.41 22.38 10.74
C MET A 222 -21.89 22.29 10.42
N GLU A 223 -22.26 21.80 9.23
CA GLU A 223 -23.65 21.61 8.82
C GLU A 223 -24.39 20.58 9.70
N ARG A 224 -23.67 19.61 10.27
CA ARG A 224 -24.21 18.54 11.12
C ARG A 224 -23.88 18.68 12.60
N GLY A 225 -23.19 19.74 12.97
CA GLY A 225 -22.74 20.00 14.34
C GLY A 225 -21.32 19.50 14.59
N LEU A 226 -20.34 20.41 14.51
CA LEU A 226 -18.94 20.16 14.89
C LEU A 226 -18.82 20.19 16.42
N SER A 227 -18.36 19.09 17.03
CA SER A 227 -18.11 19.06 18.46
C SER A 227 -16.82 19.81 18.84
N PHE A 228 -16.74 20.29 20.08
CA PHE A 228 -15.51 20.89 20.62
C PHE A 228 -14.33 19.91 20.59
N LEU A 229 -14.61 18.63 20.79
CA LEU A 229 -13.63 17.56 20.71
C LEU A 229 -13.00 17.51 19.31
N GLU A 230 -13.80 17.42 18.25
CA GLU A 230 -13.34 17.38 16.86
C GLU A 230 -12.64 18.68 16.45
N PHE A 231 -13.11 19.83 16.96
CA PHE A 231 -12.46 21.11 16.70
C PHE A 231 -11.01 21.16 17.19
N ASN A 232 -10.70 20.49 18.30
CA ASN A 232 -9.35 20.45 18.84
C ASN A 232 -8.40 19.53 18.05
N TYR A 233 -8.90 18.66 17.17
CA TYR A 233 -8.04 17.72 16.44
C TYR A 233 -6.95 18.42 15.61
N MET A 234 -7.30 19.49 14.90
CA MET A 234 -6.31 20.29 14.13
C MET A 234 -5.20 20.85 15.02
N ILE A 235 -5.55 21.31 16.22
CA ILE A 235 -4.58 21.86 17.18
C ILE A 235 -3.64 20.76 17.67
N MET A 236 -4.19 19.56 17.96
CA MET A 236 -3.39 18.41 18.40
C MET A 236 -2.44 17.93 17.31
N GLN A 237 -2.90 17.80 16.07
CA GLN A 237 -2.04 17.42 14.93
C GLN A 237 -0.97 18.49 14.64
N SER A 238 -1.30 19.76 14.80
CA SER A 238 -0.32 20.84 14.68
C SER A 238 0.73 20.79 15.79
N TYR A 239 0.32 20.42 16.99
CA TYR A 239 1.22 20.22 18.13
C TYR A 239 2.11 18.98 17.92
N ASP A 240 1.59 17.92 17.31
CA ASP A 240 2.38 16.74 16.93
C ASP A 240 3.53 17.14 16.02
N PHE A 241 3.28 17.94 14.98
CA PHE A 241 4.34 18.39 14.07
C PHE A 241 5.39 19.24 14.81
N TYR A 242 4.93 20.15 15.68
CA TYR A 242 5.82 20.96 16.51
C TYR A 242 6.71 20.10 17.42
N MET A 243 6.16 19.08 18.08
CA MET A 243 6.91 18.16 18.93
C MET A 243 7.90 17.31 18.14
N LEU A 244 7.50 16.79 16.98
CA LEU A 244 8.36 16.03 16.10
C LEU A 244 9.50 16.88 15.53
N TYR A 245 9.23 18.15 15.21
CA TYR A 245 10.26 19.09 14.78
C TYR A 245 11.32 19.27 15.88
N GLN A 246 10.89 19.54 17.10
CA GLN A 246 11.81 19.77 18.22
C GLN A 246 12.60 18.52 18.63
N LYS A 247 11.92 17.36 18.72
CA LYS A 247 12.54 16.13 19.22
C LYS A 247 13.40 15.41 18.19
N TYR A 248 12.99 15.44 16.93
CA TYR A 248 13.57 14.58 15.91
C TYR A 248 14.07 15.33 14.66
N GLY A 249 13.96 16.66 14.63
CA GLY A 249 14.30 17.46 13.46
C GLY A 249 13.37 17.20 12.26
N CYS A 250 12.12 16.80 12.53
CA CYS A 250 11.13 16.55 11.50
C CYS A 250 10.74 17.86 10.80
N ASN A 251 11.20 18.05 9.57
CA ASN A 251 11.02 19.29 8.81
C ASN A 251 9.89 19.22 7.77
N MET A 252 9.27 18.04 7.59
CA MET A 252 8.18 17.86 6.64
C MET A 252 7.04 17.00 7.20
N GLN A 253 5.81 17.34 6.80
CA GLN A 253 4.64 16.53 7.00
C GLN A 253 4.07 16.09 5.65
N PHE A 254 3.76 14.79 5.51
CA PHE A 254 3.06 14.26 4.36
C PHE A 254 1.75 13.61 4.78
N GLY A 255 0.75 13.63 3.90
CA GLY A 255 -0.55 13.04 4.18
C GLY A 255 -1.45 13.04 2.95
N GLY A 256 -2.66 12.49 3.08
CA GLY A 256 -3.69 12.59 2.05
C GLY A 256 -4.16 14.03 1.84
N ASP A 257 -4.73 14.30 0.66
CA ASP A 257 -5.16 15.65 0.32
C ASP A 257 -6.26 16.22 1.25
N ASP A 258 -7.01 15.35 1.89
CA ASP A 258 -7.97 15.69 2.94
C ASP A 258 -7.33 16.24 4.23
N GLN A 259 -6.00 16.10 4.41
CA GLN A 259 -5.23 16.57 5.57
C GLN A 259 -4.62 17.97 5.41
N TRP A 260 -4.75 18.60 4.23
CA TRP A 260 -4.06 19.86 3.90
C TRP A 260 -4.20 20.93 4.98
N SER A 261 -5.43 21.20 5.42
CA SER A 261 -5.70 22.25 6.44
C SER A 261 -5.03 21.94 7.78
N ASN A 262 -5.04 20.67 8.22
CA ASN A 262 -4.39 20.24 9.45
C ASN A 262 -2.87 20.42 9.36
N MET A 263 -2.29 20.08 8.22
CA MET A 263 -0.84 20.19 7.97
C MET A 263 -0.37 21.65 8.00
N LEU A 264 -1.13 22.55 7.39
CA LEU A 264 -0.85 24.00 7.43
C LEU A 264 -0.88 24.58 8.85
N GLY A 265 -1.74 24.03 9.72
CA GLY A 265 -1.74 24.40 11.13
C GLY A 265 -0.40 24.11 11.81
N GLY A 266 0.22 22.98 11.50
CA GLY A 266 1.52 22.57 12.02
C GLY A 266 2.68 23.43 11.51
N THR A 267 2.74 23.69 10.21
CA THR A 267 3.77 24.56 9.62
C THR A 267 3.71 25.97 10.21
N GLU A 268 2.51 26.52 10.36
CA GLU A 268 2.29 27.84 10.95
C GLU A 268 2.65 27.89 12.43
N LEU A 269 2.35 26.84 13.21
CA LEU A 269 2.73 26.77 14.62
C LEU A 269 4.26 26.78 14.80
N ILE A 270 4.98 26.00 14.01
CA ILE A 270 6.45 25.94 14.00
C ILE A 270 7.00 27.33 13.67
N ARG A 271 6.50 27.96 12.61
CA ARG A 271 6.94 29.29 12.19
C ARG A 271 6.73 30.33 13.31
N ARG A 272 5.57 30.32 13.97
CA ARG A 272 5.24 31.31 15.03
C ARG A 272 6.01 31.08 16.32
N LYS A 273 6.21 29.83 16.74
CA LYS A 273 6.87 29.52 18.00
C LYS A 273 8.39 29.45 17.91
N LEU A 274 8.92 28.98 16.78
CA LEU A 274 10.37 28.74 16.64
C LEU A 274 11.05 29.70 15.65
N GLY A 275 10.29 30.46 14.84
CA GLY A 275 10.86 31.27 13.77
C GLY A 275 11.58 30.42 12.72
N LYS A 276 11.12 29.18 12.51
CA LYS A 276 11.71 28.19 11.58
C LYS A 276 10.69 27.80 10.54
N ASP A 277 11.20 27.35 9.39
CA ASP A 277 10.37 26.83 8.33
C ASP A 277 10.17 25.31 8.48
N ALA A 278 8.96 24.87 8.15
CA ALA A 278 8.59 23.48 8.03
C ALA A 278 7.61 23.34 6.85
N TYR A 279 7.64 22.21 6.18
CA TYR A 279 6.97 22.05 4.90
C TYR A 279 5.91 20.97 4.95
N ALA A 280 4.95 21.08 4.03
CA ALA A 280 3.88 20.10 3.91
C ALA A 280 3.66 19.74 2.43
N MET A 281 3.38 18.47 2.17
CA MET A 281 2.98 17.96 0.86
C MET A 281 1.84 16.96 1.03
N THR A 282 0.77 17.14 0.25
CA THR A 282 -0.29 16.14 0.18
C THR A 282 -0.12 15.25 -1.03
N ILE A 283 -0.58 14.01 -0.90
CA ILE A 283 -0.68 13.05 -1.99
C ILE A 283 -2.14 12.91 -2.42
N THR A 284 -2.30 12.66 -3.72
CA THR A 284 -3.60 12.37 -4.31
C THR A 284 -4.30 11.23 -3.58
N LEU A 285 -5.61 11.35 -3.39
CA LEU A 285 -6.39 10.25 -2.82
C LEU A 285 -6.50 9.10 -3.81
N LEU A 286 -6.43 7.87 -3.30
CA LEU A 286 -6.64 6.67 -4.10
C LEU A 286 -8.14 6.49 -4.40
N LEU A 287 -8.57 7.09 -5.50
CA LEU A 287 -9.95 7.04 -5.99
C LEU A 287 -10.03 6.16 -7.24
N ASN A 288 -11.14 5.44 -7.39
CA ASN A 288 -11.45 4.75 -8.64
C ASN A 288 -11.96 5.75 -9.70
N SER A 289 -12.22 5.27 -10.92
CA SER A 289 -12.72 6.04 -12.05
C SER A 289 -14.08 6.71 -11.80
N GLU A 290 -14.86 6.22 -10.82
CA GLU A 290 -16.12 6.83 -10.37
C GLU A 290 -15.92 7.90 -9.28
N GLY A 291 -14.69 8.20 -8.87
CA GLY A 291 -14.38 9.15 -7.79
C GLY A 291 -14.58 8.59 -6.37
N LYS A 292 -14.77 7.29 -6.19
CA LYS A 292 -14.94 6.65 -4.88
C LYS A 292 -13.60 6.21 -4.31
N LYS A 293 -13.40 6.36 -3.00
CA LYS A 293 -12.17 5.88 -2.31
C LYS A 293 -12.03 4.36 -2.49
N MET A 294 -10.89 3.92 -3.02
CA MET A 294 -10.56 2.51 -3.20
C MET A 294 -10.27 1.82 -1.87
N GLY A 295 -10.31 0.47 -1.87
CA GLY A 295 -10.08 -0.32 -0.66
C GLY A 295 -11.31 -0.49 0.23
N LYS A 296 -12.47 -0.01 -0.20
CA LYS A 296 -13.76 -0.30 0.42
C LYS A 296 -14.59 -1.15 -0.52
N THR A 297 -15.09 -2.27 -0.02
CA THR A 297 -16.00 -3.17 -0.73
C THR A 297 -17.36 -3.18 -0.02
N GLN A 298 -18.36 -3.82 -0.61
CA GLN A 298 -19.66 -4.05 0.07
C GLN A 298 -19.51 -4.86 1.37
N SER A 299 -18.44 -5.68 1.48
CA SER A 299 -18.12 -6.50 2.66
C SER A 299 -17.15 -5.81 3.63
N GLY A 300 -16.80 -4.53 3.43
CA GLY A 300 -15.92 -3.78 4.32
C GLY A 300 -14.61 -3.31 3.67
N ALA A 301 -13.59 -3.06 4.48
CA ALA A 301 -12.28 -2.64 3.99
C ALA A 301 -11.47 -3.84 3.46
N VAL A 302 -10.59 -3.58 2.50
CA VAL A 302 -9.53 -4.52 2.08
C VAL A 302 -8.31 -4.29 2.98
N TRP A 303 -8.07 -5.26 3.86
CA TRP A 303 -7.08 -5.18 4.90
C TRP A 303 -5.71 -5.66 4.43
N LEU A 304 -4.65 -5.18 5.08
CA LEU A 304 -3.28 -5.65 4.85
C LEU A 304 -2.93 -6.86 5.74
N ASP A 305 -3.76 -7.16 6.76
CA ASP A 305 -3.64 -8.34 7.58
C ASP A 305 -4.16 -9.58 6.83
N PRO A 306 -3.35 -10.64 6.63
CA PRO A 306 -3.76 -11.86 5.93
C PRO A 306 -4.90 -12.62 6.62
N ASN A 307 -5.09 -12.42 7.93
CA ASN A 307 -6.20 -13.03 8.67
C ASN A 307 -7.55 -12.33 8.44
N LYS A 308 -7.55 -11.09 7.93
CA LYS A 308 -8.75 -10.30 7.64
C LYS A 308 -9.10 -10.25 6.16
N THR A 309 -8.09 -10.17 5.31
CA THR A 309 -8.19 -10.31 3.86
C THR A 309 -7.07 -11.25 3.44
N SER A 310 -7.43 -12.47 3.04
CA SER A 310 -6.44 -13.46 2.64
C SER A 310 -5.56 -12.93 1.50
N PRO A 311 -4.30 -13.40 1.34
CA PRO A 311 -3.46 -13.02 0.20
C PRO A 311 -4.14 -13.28 -1.15
N PHE A 312 -4.96 -14.34 -1.23
CA PHE A 312 -5.76 -14.65 -2.41
C PHE A 312 -6.85 -13.60 -2.68
N ASP A 313 -7.63 -13.22 -1.66
CA ASP A 313 -8.66 -12.19 -1.80
C ASP A 313 -8.05 -10.82 -2.09
N PHE A 314 -6.89 -10.52 -1.49
CA PHE A 314 -6.13 -9.31 -1.77
C PHE A 314 -5.66 -9.27 -3.22
N TYR A 315 -5.12 -10.39 -3.74
CA TYR A 315 -4.75 -10.55 -5.15
C TYR A 315 -5.97 -10.38 -6.06
N GLN A 316 -7.08 -11.04 -5.74
CA GLN A 316 -8.32 -10.96 -6.52
C GLN A 316 -8.92 -9.55 -6.52
N TYR A 317 -8.81 -8.80 -5.43
CA TYR A 317 -9.24 -7.41 -5.39
C TYR A 317 -8.53 -6.59 -6.48
N TRP A 318 -7.21 -6.69 -6.57
CA TRP A 318 -6.41 -5.96 -7.57
C TRP A 318 -6.56 -6.52 -8.98
N ARG A 319 -6.71 -7.82 -9.11
CA ARG A 319 -6.97 -8.50 -10.40
C ARG A 319 -8.32 -8.09 -11.01
N ASN A 320 -9.26 -7.61 -10.20
CA ASN A 320 -10.61 -7.23 -10.58
C ASN A 320 -10.87 -5.72 -10.57
N VAL A 321 -9.83 -4.86 -10.51
CA VAL A 321 -10.00 -3.42 -10.70
C VAL A 321 -10.50 -3.12 -12.12
N ASP A 322 -11.18 -2.00 -12.28
CA ASP A 322 -11.67 -1.58 -13.59
C ASP A 322 -10.51 -1.26 -14.54
N ASP A 323 -10.71 -1.49 -15.83
CA ASP A 323 -9.68 -1.26 -16.86
C ASP A 323 -9.13 0.16 -16.81
N ALA A 324 -9.99 1.14 -16.56
CA ALA A 324 -9.63 2.55 -16.45
C ALA A 324 -8.72 2.87 -15.24
N ASP A 325 -8.69 2.00 -14.22
CA ASP A 325 -7.96 2.24 -12.98
C ASP A 325 -6.61 1.52 -12.92
N VAL A 326 -6.36 0.53 -13.79
CA VAL A 326 -5.17 -0.34 -13.72
C VAL A 326 -3.88 0.46 -13.77
N ILE A 327 -3.69 1.26 -14.80
CA ILE A 327 -2.46 2.04 -15.02
C ILE A 327 -2.26 3.08 -13.92
N LYS A 328 -3.33 3.73 -13.49
CA LYS A 328 -3.30 4.65 -12.35
C LYS A 328 -2.81 3.95 -11.09
N CYS A 329 -3.36 2.77 -10.77
CA CYS A 329 -2.93 1.99 -9.61
C CYS A 329 -1.47 1.53 -9.73
N MET A 330 -1.01 1.15 -10.93
CA MET A 330 0.40 0.82 -11.17
C MET A 330 1.31 1.99 -10.87
N LYS A 331 0.99 3.18 -11.38
CA LYS A 331 1.79 4.39 -11.13
C LYS A 331 1.87 4.73 -9.65
N LEU A 332 0.73 4.70 -8.96
CA LEU A 332 0.63 5.15 -7.57
C LEU A 332 1.22 4.16 -6.55
N LEU A 333 1.02 2.85 -6.76
CA LEU A 333 1.22 1.84 -5.72
C LEU A 333 2.39 0.89 -5.98
N THR A 334 2.85 0.71 -7.22
CA THR A 334 3.94 -0.22 -7.53
C THR A 334 5.29 0.46 -7.60
N PHE A 335 6.36 -0.32 -7.51
CA PHE A 335 7.74 0.12 -7.69
C PHE A 335 8.28 -0.25 -9.08
N LEU A 336 7.40 -0.62 -10.01
CA LEU A 336 7.76 -0.88 -11.40
C LEU A 336 8.37 0.37 -12.04
N PRO A 337 9.37 0.21 -12.93
CA PRO A 337 9.91 1.31 -13.72
C PRO A 337 8.80 2.02 -14.50
N LEU A 338 8.87 3.34 -14.57
CA LEU A 338 7.85 4.14 -15.28
C LEU A 338 7.79 3.81 -16.78
N GLU A 339 8.92 3.44 -17.38
CA GLU A 339 9.01 3.03 -18.77
C GLU A 339 8.18 1.76 -19.04
N GLU A 340 8.22 0.80 -18.13
CA GLU A 340 7.40 -0.42 -18.23
C GLU A 340 5.91 -0.09 -18.13
N ILE A 341 5.54 0.83 -17.21
CA ILE A 341 4.16 1.26 -17.06
C ILE A 341 3.69 2.01 -18.32
N GLN A 342 4.55 2.88 -18.90
CA GLN A 342 4.23 3.59 -20.14
C GLN A 342 4.02 2.65 -21.35
N GLU A 343 4.73 1.53 -21.41
CA GLU A 343 4.44 0.51 -22.42
C GLU A 343 3.07 -0.14 -22.19
N MET A 344 2.70 -0.39 -20.93
CA MET A 344 1.40 -0.96 -20.58
C MET A 344 0.24 0.02 -20.80
N GLU A 345 0.49 1.35 -20.82
CA GLU A 345 -0.53 2.37 -21.17
C GLU A 345 -1.07 2.21 -22.59
N LYS A 346 -0.29 1.57 -23.48
CA LYS A 346 -0.67 1.31 -24.87
C LYS A 346 -1.50 0.03 -25.02
N TRP A 347 -1.68 -0.73 -23.94
CA TRP A 347 -2.38 -2.01 -23.98
C TRP A 347 -3.89 -1.82 -23.97
N GLU A 348 -4.58 -2.62 -24.77
CA GLU A 348 -6.03 -2.60 -24.93
C GLU A 348 -6.63 -4.01 -24.83
N GLY A 349 -7.91 -4.08 -24.57
CA GLY A 349 -8.68 -5.33 -24.55
C GLY A 349 -8.08 -6.41 -23.64
N SER A 350 -7.75 -7.57 -24.20
CA SER A 350 -7.21 -8.70 -23.42
C SER A 350 -5.85 -8.45 -22.80
N GLN A 351 -5.04 -7.51 -23.32
CA GLN A 351 -3.74 -7.15 -22.75
C GLN A 351 -3.90 -6.48 -21.37
N LEU A 352 -5.00 -5.73 -21.12
CA LEU A 352 -5.29 -5.16 -19.82
C LEU A 352 -5.47 -6.23 -18.74
N ASN A 353 -5.94 -7.44 -19.09
CA ASN A 353 -5.99 -8.55 -18.13
C ASN A 353 -4.60 -8.93 -17.63
N LYS A 354 -3.60 -8.93 -18.53
CA LYS A 354 -2.20 -9.17 -18.14
C LYS A 354 -1.66 -8.04 -17.25
N ALA A 355 -2.00 -6.78 -17.57
CA ALA A 355 -1.64 -5.65 -16.70
C ALA A 355 -2.25 -5.79 -15.29
N LYS A 356 -3.51 -6.23 -15.18
CA LYS A 356 -4.15 -6.52 -13.89
C LYS A 356 -3.46 -7.65 -13.13
N GLU A 357 -2.98 -8.69 -13.82
CA GLU A 357 -2.21 -9.78 -13.20
C GLU A 357 -0.90 -9.27 -12.63
N ILE A 358 -0.17 -8.45 -13.41
CA ILE A 358 1.08 -7.82 -12.94
C ILE A 358 0.81 -6.93 -11.73
N LEU A 359 -0.22 -6.07 -11.79
CA LEU A 359 -0.60 -5.20 -10.67
C LEU A 359 -0.92 -6.03 -9.42
N ALA A 360 -1.77 -7.04 -9.54
CA ALA A 360 -2.18 -7.90 -8.44
C ALA A 360 -0.98 -8.64 -7.82
N PHE A 361 -0.09 -9.18 -8.65
CA PHE A 361 1.12 -9.86 -8.19
C PHE A 361 2.02 -8.90 -7.43
N GLN A 362 2.37 -7.74 -8.01
CA GLN A 362 3.27 -6.75 -7.42
C GLN A 362 2.76 -6.25 -6.06
N LEU A 363 1.47 -5.97 -5.95
CA LEU A 363 0.90 -5.46 -4.70
C LEU A 363 0.75 -6.56 -3.64
N THR A 364 0.42 -7.80 -4.05
CA THR A 364 0.37 -8.93 -3.13
C THR A 364 1.76 -9.30 -2.63
N GLU A 365 2.76 -9.29 -3.51
CA GLU A 365 4.16 -9.52 -3.14
C GLU A 365 4.65 -8.48 -2.13
N LEU A 366 4.34 -7.21 -2.36
CA LEU A 366 4.75 -6.11 -1.48
C LEU A 366 4.14 -6.22 -0.07
N VAL A 367 2.90 -6.70 0.04
CA VAL A 367 2.16 -6.80 1.32
C VAL A 367 2.37 -8.13 2.02
N HIS A 368 2.34 -9.24 1.27
CA HIS A 368 2.30 -10.60 1.83
C HIS A 368 3.56 -11.42 1.54
N GLY A 369 4.45 -10.91 0.68
CA GLY A 369 5.68 -11.58 0.27
C GLY A 369 5.50 -12.45 -0.98
N THR A 370 6.67 -12.81 -1.58
CA THR A 370 6.74 -13.48 -2.89
C THR A 370 6.03 -14.84 -2.93
N GLU A 371 6.17 -15.64 -1.87
CA GLU A 371 5.57 -16.98 -1.83
C GLU A 371 4.04 -16.91 -1.81
N GLU A 372 3.46 -16.03 -1.00
CA GLU A 372 2.01 -15.86 -0.95
C GLU A 372 1.45 -15.25 -2.24
N ALA A 373 2.21 -14.35 -2.88
CA ALA A 373 1.83 -13.79 -4.17
C ALA A 373 1.80 -14.87 -5.28
N LYS A 374 2.78 -15.76 -5.31
CA LYS A 374 2.81 -16.91 -6.25
C LYS A 374 1.66 -17.87 -6.03
N LYS A 375 1.36 -18.22 -4.78
CA LYS A 375 0.21 -19.07 -4.42
C LYS A 375 -1.11 -18.44 -4.89
N ALA A 376 -1.29 -17.14 -4.58
CA ALA A 376 -2.48 -16.41 -4.99
C ALA A 376 -2.63 -16.31 -6.51
N GLU A 377 -1.53 -16.08 -7.24
CA GLU A 377 -1.51 -16.05 -8.70
C GLU A 377 -1.88 -17.41 -9.29
N THR A 378 -1.27 -18.50 -8.78
CA THR A 378 -1.53 -19.87 -9.23
C THR A 378 -2.99 -20.24 -9.01
N GLY A 379 -3.51 -20.00 -7.80
CA GLY A 379 -4.92 -20.24 -7.49
C GLY A 379 -5.87 -19.42 -8.37
N ALA A 380 -5.52 -18.15 -8.66
CA ALA A 380 -6.32 -17.31 -9.55
C ALA A 380 -6.34 -17.85 -10.99
N LYS A 381 -5.19 -18.30 -11.53
CA LYS A 381 -5.10 -18.88 -12.88
C LYS A 381 -5.89 -20.18 -13.00
N ALA A 382 -5.84 -21.03 -11.98
CA ALA A 382 -6.57 -22.30 -11.94
C ALA A 382 -8.08 -22.10 -12.06
N LEU A 383 -8.62 -21.06 -11.41
CA LEU A 383 -10.05 -20.70 -11.48
C LEU A 383 -10.50 -20.33 -12.91
N PHE A 384 -9.63 -19.78 -13.73
CA PHE A 384 -9.97 -19.35 -15.11
C PHE A 384 -9.70 -20.43 -16.15
N ALA A 385 -8.81 -21.39 -15.86
CA ALA A 385 -8.46 -22.47 -16.77
C ALA A 385 -9.42 -23.65 -16.74
N GLY A 386 -10.46 -23.64 -15.90
CA GLY A 386 -11.42 -24.76 -15.75
C GLY A 386 -10.80 -26.02 -15.14
N GLY A 387 -9.60 -25.92 -14.59
CA GLY A 387 -8.89 -27.01 -13.90
C GLY A 387 -8.74 -26.70 -12.42
N ALA A 388 -9.14 -27.66 -11.59
CA ALA A 388 -9.18 -27.51 -10.16
C ALA A 388 -7.79 -27.61 -9.53
N ASP A 389 -7.01 -26.54 -9.58
CA ASP A 389 -5.98 -26.35 -8.55
C ASP A 389 -6.61 -25.61 -7.37
N THR A 390 -7.22 -26.38 -6.49
CA THR A 390 -7.93 -25.89 -5.32
C THR A 390 -7.03 -25.74 -4.09
N GLU A 391 -5.75 -26.05 -4.20
CA GLU A 391 -4.80 -26.12 -3.08
C GLU A 391 -4.49 -24.75 -2.45
N HIS A 392 -4.72 -23.67 -3.19
CA HIS A 392 -4.39 -22.30 -2.77
C HIS A 392 -5.60 -21.36 -2.64
N MET A 393 -6.83 -21.89 -2.68
CA MET A 393 -8.06 -21.13 -2.40
C MET A 393 -8.26 -20.91 -0.91
N PRO A 394 -9.00 -19.85 -0.49
CA PRO A 394 -9.54 -19.79 0.86
C PRO A 394 -10.30 -21.07 1.16
N THR A 395 -9.97 -21.72 2.27
CA THR A 395 -10.56 -22.99 2.67
C THR A 395 -11.34 -22.85 3.97
N THR A 396 -12.42 -23.62 4.09
CA THR A 396 -13.19 -23.74 5.31
C THR A 396 -13.30 -25.22 5.67
N GLU A 397 -12.75 -25.61 6.79
CA GLU A 397 -12.90 -26.94 7.36
C GLU A 397 -14.18 -27.00 8.19
N LEU A 398 -15.02 -27.99 7.93
CA LEU A 398 -16.25 -28.22 8.67
C LEU A 398 -16.02 -29.25 9.79
N ALA A 399 -16.60 -28.96 10.96
CA ALA A 399 -16.61 -29.87 12.08
C ALA A 399 -17.83 -30.84 12.01
N ALA A 400 -17.78 -31.93 12.76
CA ALA A 400 -18.88 -32.88 12.79
C ALA A 400 -20.20 -32.24 13.24
N GLU A 401 -20.15 -31.23 14.10
CA GLU A 401 -21.30 -30.48 14.60
C GLU A 401 -21.98 -29.57 13.57
N ASP A 402 -21.37 -29.41 12.40
CA ASP A 402 -21.91 -28.59 11.32
C ASP A 402 -22.93 -29.32 10.47
N PHE A 403 -23.02 -30.63 10.63
CA PHE A 403 -23.93 -31.52 9.91
C PHE A 403 -25.15 -31.88 10.76
N ASP A 404 -26.25 -32.07 10.10
CA ASP A 404 -27.47 -32.61 10.74
C ASP A 404 -27.33 -34.11 11.08
N GLU A 405 -28.38 -34.69 11.68
CA GLU A 405 -28.40 -36.10 12.09
C GLU A 405 -28.31 -37.09 10.91
N GLU A 406 -28.62 -36.63 9.70
CA GLU A 406 -28.51 -37.37 8.44
C GLU A 406 -27.16 -37.19 7.74
N GLY A 407 -26.27 -36.39 8.32
CA GLY A 407 -24.93 -36.06 7.77
C GLY A 407 -24.98 -35.07 6.63
N ASN A 408 -25.96 -34.18 6.57
CA ASN A 408 -26.09 -33.15 5.54
C ASN A 408 -25.88 -31.74 6.12
N ILE A 409 -25.54 -30.82 5.26
CA ILE A 409 -25.49 -29.40 5.57
C ILE A 409 -26.15 -28.58 4.44
N ASP A 410 -27.01 -27.61 4.81
CA ASP A 410 -27.64 -26.73 3.81
C ASP A 410 -26.68 -25.73 3.20
N LEU A 411 -26.85 -25.47 1.90
CA LEU A 411 -25.95 -24.55 1.14
C LEU A 411 -25.91 -23.14 1.73
N ILE A 412 -27.01 -22.66 2.35
CA ILE A 412 -27.02 -21.33 2.99
C ILE A 412 -26.08 -21.30 4.20
N SER A 413 -26.08 -22.37 5.02
CA SER A 413 -25.15 -22.51 6.14
C SER A 413 -23.70 -22.57 5.67
N LEU A 414 -23.41 -23.31 4.60
CA LEU A 414 -22.10 -23.38 3.98
C LEU A 414 -21.63 -21.98 3.51
N LEU A 415 -22.50 -21.22 2.85
CA LEU A 415 -22.17 -19.87 2.40
C LEU A 415 -21.87 -18.91 3.56
N VAL A 416 -22.55 -19.06 4.70
CA VAL A 416 -22.28 -18.25 5.90
C VAL A 416 -20.98 -18.69 6.56
N LYS A 417 -20.77 -19.99 6.76
CA LYS A 417 -19.55 -20.53 7.38
C LYS A 417 -18.29 -20.23 6.58
N SER A 418 -18.38 -20.32 5.26
CA SER A 418 -17.29 -19.97 4.34
C SER A 418 -17.08 -18.46 4.16
N ALA A 419 -17.80 -17.61 4.92
CA ALA A 419 -17.78 -16.15 4.82
C ALA A 419 -18.07 -15.61 3.41
N LEU A 420 -18.66 -16.42 2.54
CA LEU A 420 -19.11 -15.97 1.22
C LEU A 420 -20.31 -15.02 1.33
N VAL A 421 -21.11 -15.16 2.39
CA VAL A 421 -22.18 -14.23 2.77
C VAL A 421 -22.09 -13.94 4.27
N THR A 422 -22.64 -12.79 4.70
CA THR A 422 -22.62 -12.39 6.11
C THR A 422 -23.85 -12.90 6.88
N THR A 423 -24.96 -13.17 6.18
CA THR A 423 -26.22 -13.60 6.80
C THR A 423 -26.92 -14.66 5.97
N ARG A 424 -27.75 -15.49 6.63
CA ARG A 424 -28.59 -16.48 5.95
C ARG A 424 -29.55 -15.83 4.92
N SER A 425 -30.07 -14.64 5.20
CA SER A 425 -30.96 -13.92 4.30
C SER A 425 -30.22 -13.46 3.03
N GLU A 426 -28.96 -13.09 3.15
CA GLU A 426 -28.08 -12.75 2.02
C GLU A 426 -27.80 -14.01 1.18
N GLY A 427 -27.49 -15.13 1.81
CA GLY A 427 -27.28 -16.42 1.16
C GLY A 427 -28.50 -16.87 0.34
N ARG A 428 -29.68 -16.80 0.93
CA ARG A 428 -30.94 -17.12 0.24
C ARG A 428 -31.11 -16.29 -1.04
N ARG A 429 -31.00 -14.98 -0.92
CA ARG A 429 -31.11 -14.06 -2.08
C ARG A 429 -30.07 -14.35 -3.15
N ALA A 430 -28.83 -14.67 -2.75
CA ALA A 430 -27.74 -14.97 -3.69
C ALA A 430 -28.05 -16.25 -4.49
N ILE A 431 -28.63 -17.28 -3.87
CA ILE A 431 -29.04 -18.52 -4.53
C ILE A 431 -30.23 -18.25 -5.47
N GLU A 432 -31.29 -17.59 -5.00
CA GLU A 432 -32.49 -17.25 -5.80
C GLU A 432 -32.13 -16.42 -7.06
N GLN A 433 -31.17 -15.52 -6.95
CA GLN A 433 -30.67 -14.70 -8.07
C GLN A 433 -29.71 -15.48 -8.99
N GLY A 434 -29.46 -16.76 -8.69
CA GLY A 434 -28.53 -17.60 -9.44
C GLY A 434 -27.08 -17.11 -9.39
N GLY A 435 -26.71 -16.45 -8.30
CA GLY A 435 -25.35 -15.95 -8.04
C GLY A 435 -24.45 -16.97 -7.34
N VAL A 436 -24.89 -18.20 -7.11
CA VAL A 436 -24.13 -19.23 -6.40
C VAL A 436 -23.89 -20.44 -7.31
N SER A 437 -22.70 -21.00 -7.27
CA SER A 437 -22.38 -22.30 -7.87
C SER A 437 -21.56 -23.17 -6.92
N VAL A 438 -21.71 -24.47 -7.07
CA VAL A 438 -20.98 -25.54 -6.38
C VAL A 438 -20.22 -26.32 -7.46
N ASP A 439 -18.90 -26.42 -7.36
CA ASP A 439 -18.02 -27.04 -8.35
C ASP A 439 -18.26 -26.59 -9.80
N GLY A 440 -18.61 -25.30 -9.95
CA GLY A 440 -18.90 -24.69 -11.25
C GLY A 440 -20.35 -24.81 -11.70
N GLU A 441 -21.14 -25.69 -11.11
CA GLU A 441 -22.55 -25.85 -11.41
C GLU A 441 -23.40 -24.85 -10.65
N LYS A 442 -24.26 -24.14 -11.37
CA LYS A 442 -25.14 -23.11 -10.81
C LYS A 442 -26.25 -23.73 -10.00
N VAL A 443 -26.39 -23.32 -8.73
CA VAL A 443 -27.44 -23.74 -7.84
C VAL A 443 -28.48 -22.63 -7.67
N MET A 444 -29.75 -22.95 -7.88
CA MET A 444 -30.89 -22.05 -7.69
C MET A 444 -31.88 -22.52 -6.62
N ASP A 445 -31.71 -23.76 -6.14
CA ASP A 445 -32.53 -24.30 -5.10
C ASP A 445 -32.05 -23.89 -3.70
N ILE A 446 -32.86 -23.12 -3.01
CA ILE A 446 -32.56 -22.67 -1.63
C ILE A 446 -32.54 -23.81 -0.60
N LYS A 447 -33.08 -24.98 -0.95
CA LYS A 447 -33.08 -26.18 -0.13
C LYS A 447 -31.94 -27.13 -0.48
N HIS A 448 -31.02 -26.72 -1.36
CA HIS A 448 -29.91 -27.57 -1.74
C HIS A 448 -29.06 -27.91 -0.52
N VAL A 449 -28.79 -29.20 -0.34
CA VAL A 449 -27.97 -29.75 0.73
C VAL A 449 -26.77 -30.49 0.14
N LEU A 450 -25.66 -30.50 0.87
CA LEU A 450 -24.48 -31.31 0.54
C LEU A 450 -24.26 -32.34 1.64
N SER A 451 -24.02 -33.59 1.26
CA SER A 451 -23.69 -34.64 2.20
C SER A 451 -22.24 -34.52 2.70
N LYS A 452 -21.97 -35.05 3.87
CA LYS A 452 -20.63 -35.16 4.43
C LYS A 452 -19.67 -35.86 3.47
N ASP A 453 -20.14 -36.91 2.78
CA ASP A 453 -19.33 -37.66 1.82
C ASP A 453 -18.88 -36.78 0.64
N ALA A 454 -19.74 -35.90 0.15
CA ALA A 454 -19.38 -34.94 -0.92
C ALA A 454 -18.36 -33.93 -0.48
N LEU A 455 -18.23 -33.66 0.80
CA LEU A 455 -17.33 -32.69 1.42
C LEU A 455 -16.07 -33.35 1.98
N THR A 456 -15.96 -34.68 1.97
CA THR A 456 -14.78 -35.42 2.43
C THR A 456 -13.71 -35.48 1.32
N GLY A 457 -12.44 -35.51 1.69
CA GLY A 457 -11.30 -35.53 0.75
C GLY A 457 -11.03 -34.16 0.14
N ASP A 458 -11.21 -34.04 -1.17
CA ASP A 458 -10.93 -32.76 -1.87
C ASP A 458 -11.97 -31.68 -1.57
N GLY A 459 -13.13 -32.03 -0.98
CA GLY A 459 -14.19 -31.07 -0.69
C GLY A 459 -14.84 -30.50 -1.95
N VAL A 460 -15.59 -29.40 -1.79
CA VAL A 460 -16.28 -28.70 -2.89
C VAL A 460 -15.87 -27.23 -2.97
N VAL A 461 -15.89 -26.68 -4.18
CA VAL A 461 -15.62 -25.25 -4.42
C VAL A 461 -16.94 -24.49 -4.51
N LEU A 462 -17.18 -23.63 -3.52
CA LEU A 462 -18.30 -22.71 -3.53
C LEU A 462 -17.89 -21.40 -4.23
N LYS A 463 -18.76 -20.89 -5.09
CA LYS A 463 -18.57 -19.60 -5.76
C LYS A 463 -19.78 -18.71 -5.56
N ARG A 464 -19.55 -17.43 -5.21
CA ARG A 464 -20.59 -16.41 -5.15
C ARG A 464 -20.28 -15.27 -6.10
N GLY A 465 -21.18 -15.06 -7.07
CA GLY A 465 -20.98 -14.06 -8.14
C GLY A 465 -19.75 -14.38 -8.98
N LYS A 466 -19.09 -13.33 -9.50
CA LYS A 466 -17.91 -13.49 -10.36
C LYS A 466 -16.57 -13.55 -9.61
N LYS A 467 -16.56 -13.16 -8.30
CA LYS A 467 -15.34 -12.74 -7.62
C LYS A 467 -15.05 -13.43 -6.29
N LYS A 468 -15.99 -14.14 -5.67
CA LYS A 468 -15.81 -14.77 -4.36
C LYS A 468 -15.85 -16.30 -4.48
N PHE A 469 -14.85 -16.94 -3.89
CA PHE A 469 -14.64 -18.39 -3.91
C PHE A 469 -14.22 -18.87 -2.52
N ASN A 470 -14.60 -20.10 -2.17
CA ASN A 470 -14.10 -20.79 -0.99
C ASN A 470 -14.18 -22.29 -1.22
N LYS A 471 -13.14 -23.03 -0.85
CA LYS A 471 -13.15 -24.48 -0.84
C LYS A 471 -13.62 -24.94 0.55
N VAL A 472 -14.67 -25.73 0.58
CA VAL A 472 -15.23 -26.27 1.82
C VAL A 472 -15.00 -27.77 1.86
N PHE A 473 -14.45 -28.26 2.97
CA PHE A 473 -14.16 -29.68 3.15
C PHE A 473 -14.36 -30.10 4.60
N THR A 474 -14.47 -31.41 4.83
CA THR A 474 -14.43 -32.03 6.15
C THR A 474 -13.41 -33.14 6.18
N LYS A 475 -12.85 -33.41 7.34
CA LYS A 475 -11.94 -34.54 7.59
C LYS A 475 -12.70 -35.81 7.87
#